data_a44c5ad0e5492d4f4fcc2c89c34692c2
#
_entry.id   a44c5ad0e5492d4f4fcc2c89c34692c2
#
_cell.length_a   1.000
_cell.length_b   1.000
_cell.length_c   1.000
_cell.angle_alpha   90.00
_cell.angle_beta   90.00
_cell.angle_gamma   90.00
#
_symmetry.space_group_name_H-M   'P 1'
#
loop_
_entity.id
_entity.type
_entity.pdbx_description
1 polymer ?
#
loop_
_entity_poly.entity_id
_entity_poly.type
_entity_poly.pdbx_seq_one_letter_code
_entity_poly.pdbx_strand_id
1 'polypeptide(L)'
;MAGYRKLGRTSSQRKALLRNQVTDLLYYGKIVTTEAKAKEIRKIAEGIIALGVKECNNFDTVKVTAKVARKDKDGKRVKEVVDGKKVTVYDEVEREIKKDQPSRLHARRQMQKTLFTVTEVPTDKQSRRKDTKKVDVVSKVLDDIAPKYTDRRSEEHTSELQSRIDLV
;
A
#
# COMPACT_ATOMS: atom_id res chain seq x y z
N MET A 1 13.61 -30.76 -9.05
CA MET A 1 13.61 -29.62 -9.99
C MET A 1 12.96 -28.41 -9.31
N ALA A 2 13.49 -27.19 -9.52
CA ALA A 2 12.89 -26.00 -8.94
C ALA A 2 11.51 -25.73 -9.56
N GLY A 3 10.45 -25.70 -8.77
CA GLY A 3 9.07 -25.49 -9.21
C GLY A 3 8.74 -24.08 -9.70
N TYR A 4 9.75 -23.26 -10.06
CA TYR A 4 9.61 -21.87 -10.50
C TYR A 4 10.56 -21.53 -11.65
N ARG A 5 10.18 -20.53 -12.46
CA ARG A 5 11.02 -20.05 -13.56
C ARG A 5 12.14 -19.15 -13.04
N LYS A 6 13.37 -19.39 -13.51
CA LYS A 6 14.54 -18.53 -13.15
C LYS A 6 14.50 -17.15 -13.83
N LEU A 7 13.78 -17.00 -14.94
CA LEU A 7 13.64 -15.75 -15.71
C LEU A 7 14.99 -15.16 -16.20
N GLY A 8 16.00 -16.02 -16.42
CA GLY A 8 17.34 -15.59 -16.84
C GLY A 8 18.08 -14.74 -15.79
N ARG A 9 17.75 -14.88 -14.49
CA ARG A 9 18.28 -14.03 -13.43
C ARG A 9 18.81 -14.84 -12.24
N THR A 10 19.69 -14.20 -11.47
CA THR A 10 20.10 -14.73 -10.16
C THR A 10 18.92 -14.71 -9.19
N SER A 11 18.99 -15.47 -8.10
CA SER A 11 17.92 -15.55 -7.11
C SER A 11 17.52 -14.17 -6.54
N SER A 12 18.51 -13.34 -6.21
CA SER A 12 18.28 -11.99 -5.69
C SER A 12 17.63 -11.05 -6.72
N GLN A 13 18.15 -11.05 -7.95
CA GLN A 13 17.59 -10.25 -9.05
C GLN A 13 16.18 -10.68 -9.42
N ARG A 14 15.91 -12.01 -9.45
CA ARG A 14 14.56 -12.54 -9.67
C ARG A 14 13.59 -12.06 -8.59
N LYS A 15 13.99 -12.17 -7.33
CA LYS A 15 13.17 -11.72 -6.20
C LYS A 15 12.85 -10.22 -6.30
N ALA A 16 13.84 -9.39 -6.61
CA ALA A 16 13.65 -7.95 -6.79
C ALA A 16 12.69 -7.63 -7.96
N LEU A 17 12.87 -8.30 -9.11
CA LEU A 17 11.99 -8.14 -10.27
C LEU A 17 10.53 -8.45 -9.93
N LEU A 18 10.28 -9.62 -9.32
CA LEU A 18 8.91 -10.05 -8.99
C LEU A 18 8.27 -9.14 -7.94
N ARG A 19 9.03 -8.68 -6.95
CA ARG A 19 8.55 -7.72 -5.96
C ARG A 19 8.11 -6.40 -6.61
N ASN A 20 8.93 -5.84 -7.50
CA ASN A 20 8.57 -4.61 -8.21
C ASN A 20 7.28 -4.79 -9.01
N GLN A 21 7.22 -5.83 -9.85
CA GLN A 21 6.08 -6.05 -10.73
C GLN A 21 4.78 -6.37 -9.97
N VAL A 22 4.86 -7.10 -8.84
CA VAL A 22 3.68 -7.32 -7.98
C VAL A 22 3.24 -6.02 -7.33
N THR A 23 4.19 -5.20 -6.87
CA THR A 23 3.87 -3.88 -6.29
C THR A 23 3.21 -2.98 -7.33
N ASP A 24 3.74 -2.93 -8.56
CA ASP A 24 3.18 -2.15 -9.65
C ASP A 24 1.77 -2.63 -10.02
N LEU A 25 1.55 -3.94 -10.13
CA LEU A 25 0.24 -4.53 -10.41
C LEU A 25 -0.81 -4.13 -9.37
N LEU A 26 -0.48 -4.25 -8.08
CA LEU A 26 -1.43 -3.91 -6.99
C LEU A 26 -1.60 -2.39 -6.83
N TYR A 27 -0.59 -1.61 -7.18
CA TYR A 27 -0.64 -0.16 -7.09
C TYR A 27 -1.42 0.47 -8.26
N TYR A 28 -1.07 0.14 -9.51
CA TYR A 28 -1.72 0.69 -10.71
C TYR A 28 -2.98 -0.08 -11.13
N GLY A 29 -3.16 -1.31 -10.64
CA GLY A 29 -4.27 -2.20 -11.03
C GLY A 29 -4.06 -2.92 -12.36
N LYS A 30 -3.05 -2.53 -13.17
CA LYS A 30 -2.74 -3.11 -14.48
C LYS A 30 -1.22 -3.05 -14.73
N ILE A 31 -0.69 -4.06 -15.42
CA ILE A 31 0.72 -4.12 -15.80
C ILE A 31 0.87 -4.77 -17.18
N VAL A 32 1.83 -4.26 -17.98
CA VAL A 32 2.24 -4.84 -19.25
C VAL A 32 3.54 -5.59 -19.05
N THR A 33 3.57 -6.89 -19.36
CA THR A 33 4.73 -7.74 -19.12
C THR A 33 4.71 -9.00 -19.99
N THR A 34 5.80 -9.76 -19.99
CA THR A 34 5.87 -11.02 -20.75
C THR A 34 5.10 -12.15 -20.05
N GLU A 35 4.55 -13.09 -20.82
CA GLU A 35 3.79 -14.23 -20.30
C GLU A 35 4.53 -15.01 -19.18
N ALA A 36 5.83 -15.24 -19.36
CA ALA A 36 6.64 -15.96 -18.37
C ALA A 36 6.68 -15.24 -17.01
N LYS A 37 6.79 -13.91 -17.01
CA LYS A 37 6.75 -13.09 -15.79
C LYS A 37 5.33 -13.02 -15.22
N ALA A 38 4.32 -12.86 -16.10
CA ALA A 38 2.92 -12.83 -15.71
C ALA A 38 2.51 -14.07 -14.90
N LYS A 39 2.87 -15.27 -15.38
CA LYS A 39 2.60 -16.54 -14.69
C LYS A 39 3.25 -16.63 -13.30
N GLU A 40 4.42 -16.04 -13.10
CA GLU A 40 5.08 -16.02 -11.78
C GLU A 40 4.48 -14.94 -10.85
N ILE A 41 4.14 -13.75 -11.38
CA ILE A 41 3.55 -12.65 -10.63
C ILE A 41 2.17 -13.04 -10.11
N ARG A 42 1.35 -13.70 -10.94
CA ARG A 42 -0.01 -14.11 -10.61
C ARG A 42 -0.06 -14.87 -9.28
N LYS A 43 0.74 -15.91 -9.11
CA LYS A 43 0.77 -16.73 -7.88
C LYS A 43 1.05 -15.88 -6.63
N ILE A 44 1.95 -14.90 -6.75
CA ILE A 44 2.33 -14.04 -5.63
C ILE A 44 1.21 -13.05 -5.32
N ALA A 45 0.63 -12.42 -6.35
CA ALA A 45 -0.46 -11.46 -6.21
C ALA A 45 -1.71 -12.12 -5.61
N GLU A 46 -2.10 -13.30 -6.10
CA GLU A 46 -3.21 -14.09 -5.55
C GLU A 46 -3.00 -14.42 -4.06
N GLY A 47 -1.80 -14.84 -3.68
CA GLY A 47 -1.47 -15.12 -2.28
C GLY A 47 -1.57 -13.88 -1.38
N ILE A 48 -1.18 -12.70 -1.89
CA ILE A 48 -1.28 -11.43 -1.16
C ILE A 48 -2.75 -11.00 -1.02
N ILE A 49 -3.54 -11.10 -2.10
CA ILE A 49 -4.97 -10.77 -2.07
C ILE A 49 -5.73 -11.72 -1.14
N ALA A 50 -5.48 -13.03 -1.22
CA ALA A 50 -6.11 -14.02 -0.34
C ALA A 50 -5.80 -13.74 1.14
N LEU A 51 -4.55 -13.38 1.46
CA LEU A 51 -4.17 -12.97 2.81
C LEU A 51 -4.89 -11.67 3.23
N GLY A 52 -5.05 -10.72 2.30
CA GLY A 52 -5.80 -9.50 2.50
C GLY A 52 -7.28 -9.77 2.79
N VAL A 53 -7.93 -10.58 1.98
CA VAL A 53 -9.35 -10.96 2.12
C VAL A 53 -9.63 -11.60 3.48
N LYS A 54 -8.73 -12.48 3.92
CA LYS A 54 -8.87 -13.14 5.23
C LYS A 54 -8.86 -12.15 6.39
N GLU A 55 -8.09 -11.07 6.30
CA GLU A 55 -7.80 -10.18 7.43
C GLU A 55 -8.31 -8.75 7.25
N CYS A 56 -9.00 -8.41 6.14
CA CYS A 56 -9.42 -7.03 5.83
C CYS A 56 -10.33 -6.43 6.93
N ASN A 57 -11.21 -7.23 7.54
CA ASN A 57 -12.16 -6.78 8.55
C ASN A 57 -11.66 -6.95 10.00
N ASN A 58 -10.45 -7.45 10.20
CA ASN A 58 -9.93 -7.80 11.52
C ASN A 58 -9.20 -6.61 12.17
N PHE A 59 -9.94 -5.53 12.46
CA PHE A 59 -9.46 -4.32 13.13
C PHE A 59 -10.48 -3.76 14.10
N ASP A 60 -10.00 -3.02 15.10
CA ASP A 60 -10.83 -2.28 16.05
C ASP A 60 -10.77 -0.79 15.70
N THR A 61 -11.91 -0.10 15.81
CA THR A 61 -11.94 1.36 15.69
C THR A 61 -11.72 1.98 17.07
N VAL A 62 -10.62 2.71 17.23
CA VAL A 62 -10.26 3.35 18.50
C VAL A 62 -10.24 4.86 18.32
N LYS A 63 -10.87 5.59 19.26
CA LYS A 63 -10.77 7.04 19.32
C LYS A 63 -9.46 7.44 20.00
N VAL A 64 -8.66 8.23 19.30
CA VAL A 64 -7.38 8.75 19.79
C VAL A 64 -7.37 10.25 19.70
N THR A 65 -6.96 10.92 20.78
CA THR A 65 -6.74 12.36 20.79
C THR A 65 -5.44 12.67 20.03
N ALA A 66 -5.56 13.41 18.94
CA ALA A 66 -4.42 13.85 18.13
C ALA A 66 -4.21 15.36 18.28
N LYS A 67 -2.97 15.78 18.50
CA LYS A 67 -2.60 17.20 18.49
C LYS A 67 -2.44 17.67 17.03
N VAL A 68 -3.35 18.51 16.59
CA VAL A 68 -3.35 19.08 15.23
C VAL A 68 -2.96 20.55 15.31
N ALA A 69 -1.94 20.95 14.52
CA ALA A 69 -1.55 22.35 14.49
C ALA A 69 -2.70 23.22 13.98
N ARG A 70 -3.11 24.24 14.80
CA ARG A 70 -4.13 25.21 14.42
C ARG A 70 -3.69 25.96 13.17
N LYS A 71 -4.57 26.03 12.18
CA LYS A 71 -4.34 26.76 10.94
C LYS A 71 -5.22 28.02 10.90
N ASP A 72 -4.65 29.09 10.38
CA ASP A 72 -5.35 30.33 10.09
C ASP A 72 -6.17 30.21 8.79
N LYS A 73 -7.00 31.21 8.48
CA LYS A 73 -7.82 31.25 7.25
C LYS A 73 -7.00 31.07 5.98
N ASP A 74 -5.74 31.48 5.98
CA ASP A 74 -4.78 31.31 4.87
C ASP A 74 -4.07 29.94 4.86
N GLY A 75 -4.46 28.99 5.74
CA GLY A 75 -3.82 27.67 5.84
C GLY A 75 -2.45 27.67 6.52
N LYS A 76 -1.97 28.81 7.02
CA LYS A 76 -0.70 28.91 7.76
C LYS A 76 -0.88 28.45 9.20
N ARG A 77 0.18 27.88 9.79
CA ARG A 77 0.17 27.45 11.20
C ARG A 77 0.16 28.68 12.12
N VAL A 78 -0.80 28.73 13.03
CA VAL A 78 -0.85 29.76 14.08
C VAL A 78 0.30 29.55 15.06
N LYS A 79 1.02 30.62 15.37
CA LYS A 79 2.14 30.61 16.32
C LYS A 79 1.90 31.66 17.39
N GLU A 80 2.07 31.30 18.65
CA GLU A 80 2.07 32.20 19.79
C GLU A 80 3.48 32.40 20.33
N VAL A 81 3.74 33.57 20.88
CA VAL A 81 5.04 33.86 21.50
C VAL A 81 4.93 33.55 22.99
N VAL A 82 5.64 32.48 23.40
CA VAL A 82 5.78 32.10 24.80
C VAL A 82 7.24 32.25 25.18
N ASP A 83 7.55 32.98 26.22
CA ASP A 83 8.92 33.27 26.69
C ASP A 83 9.88 33.74 25.58
N GLY A 84 9.42 34.62 24.69
CA GLY A 84 10.20 35.15 23.58
C GLY A 84 10.41 34.16 22.40
N LYS A 85 9.90 32.95 22.47
CA LYS A 85 9.98 31.93 21.41
C LYS A 85 8.64 31.72 20.70
N LYS A 86 8.65 31.65 19.36
CA LYS A 86 7.46 31.35 18.57
C LYS A 86 7.13 29.85 18.66
N VAL A 87 6.05 29.51 19.36
CA VAL A 87 5.57 28.13 19.53
C VAL A 87 4.31 27.94 18.68
N THR A 88 4.18 26.79 18.02
CA THR A 88 2.97 26.45 17.26
C THR A 88 1.86 26.02 18.21
N VAL A 89 0.67 26.59 18.02
CA VAL A 89 -0.52 26.20 18.79
C VAL A 89 -1.11 24.93 18.25
N TYR A 90 -1.45 23.99 19.12
CA TYR A 90 -2.06 22.70 18.78
C TYR A 90 -3.45 22.60 19.42
N ASP A 91 -4.42 22.16 18.62
CA ASP A 91 -5.74 21.79 19.12
C ASP A 91 -5.78 20.27 19.32
N GLU A 92 -6.41 19.80 20.37
CA GLU A 92 -6.66 18.39 20.60
C GLU A 92 -7.97 18.00 19.90
N VAL A 93 -7.84 17.12 18.89
CA VAL A 93 -8.97 16.65 18.10
C VAL A 93 -9.09 15.13 18.26
N GLU A 94 -10.27 14.65 18.59
CA GLU A 94 -10.53 13.22 18.59
C GLU A 94 -10.60 12.70 17.14
N ARG A 95 -9.85 11.65 16.85
CA ARG A 95 -9.87 10.98 15.57
C ARG A 95 -10.10 9.49 15.77
N GLU A 96 -10.94 8.92 14.93
CA GLU A 96 -11.11 7.49 14.84
C GLU A 96 -10.00 6.89 13.99
N ILE A 97 -9.26 5.96 14.56
CA ILE A 97 -8.15 5.26 13.91
C ILE A 97 -8.45 3.77 13.92
N LYS A 98 -8.25 3.11 12.78
CA LYS A 98 -8.29 1.65 12.67
C LYS A 98 -7.05 1.07 13.34
N LYS A 99 -7.22 0.31 14.40
CA LYS A 99 -6.16 -0.42 15.10
C LYS A 99 -6.19 -1.87 14.63
N ASP A 100 -5.13 -2.29 13.95
CA ASP A 100 -5.00 -3.67 13.48
C ASP A 100 -4.95 -4.64 14.67
N GLN A 101 -5.75 -5.70 14.61
CA GLN A 101 -5.63 -6.83 15.52
C GLN A 101 -4.34 -7.64 15.26
N PRO A 102 -3.87 -8.47 16.19
CA PRO A 102 -2.59 -9.18 16.04
C PRO A 102 -2.45 -10.00 14.76
N SER A 103 -3.53 -10.65 14.30
CA SER A 103 -3.53 -11.45 13.06
C SER A 103 -3.42 -10.55 11.82
N ARG A 104 -4.17 -9.42 11.76
CA ARG A 104 -4.08 -8.44 10.68
C ARG A 104 -2.70 -7.78 10.65
N LEU A 105 -2.13 -7.46 11.79
CA LEU A 105 -0.76 -6.95 11.90
C LEU A 105 0.27 -7.96 11.38
N HIS A 106 0.08 -9.25 11.69
CA HIS A 106 0.92 -10.31 11.15
C HIS A 106 0.82 -10.40 9.63
N ALA A 107 -0.40 -10.38 9.08
CA ALA A 107 -0.63 -10.37 7.64
C ALA A 107 0.03 -9.16 6.96
N ARG A 108 -0.12 -7.97 7.53
CA ARG A 108 0.56 -6.74 7.07
C ARG A 108 2.08 -6.93 6.97
N ARG A 109 2.69 -7.49 8.01
CA ARG A 109 4.14 -7.78 8.02
C ARG A 109 4.55 -8.81 6.99
N GLN A 110 3.71 -9.82 6.70
CA GLN A 110 3.97 -10.79 5.64
C GLN A 110 3.90 -10.14 4.24
N MET A 111 2.92 -9.29 4.00
CA MET A 111 2.81 -8.53 2.74
C MET A 111 4.00 -7.60 2.52
N GLN A 112 4.48 -6.91 3.56
CA GLN A 112 5.66 -6.03 3.50
C GLN A 112 6.95 -6.75 3.11
N LYS A 113 7.06 -8.05 3.32
CA LYS A 113 8.21 -8.84 2.81
C LYS A 113 8.24 -8.88 1.29
N THR A 114 7.10 -8.71 0.64
CA THR A 114 6.95 -8.78 -0.82
C THR A 114 6.71 -7.42 -1.44
N LEU A 115 5.85 -6.58 -0.85
CA LEU A 115 5.49 -5.28 -1.41
C LEU A 115 6.47 -4.18 -1.00
N PHE A 116 6.64 -3.20 -1.88
CA PHE A 116 7.39 -1.98 -1.61
C PHE A 116 6.46 -0.82 -1.32
N THR A 117 6.94 0.15 -0.56
CA THR A 117 6.29 1.46 -0.44
C THR A 117 6.55 2.26 -1.71
N VAL A 118 5.50 2.80 -2.32
CA VAL A 118 5.59 3.63 -3.52
C VAL A 118 5.67 5.09 -3.13
N THR A 119 6.55 5.83 -3.80
CA THR A 119 6.67 7.28 -3.60
C THR A 119 6.14 7.98 -4.82
N GLU A 120 5.00 8.67 -4.66
CA GLU A 120 4.43 9.52 -5.70
C GLU A 120 5.15 10.86 -5.71
N VAL A 121 5.80 11.17 -6.81
CA VAL A 121 6.49 12.45 -7.02
C VAL A 121 5.69 13.25 -8.03
N PRO A 122 5.24 14.47 -7.69
CA PRO A 122 4.52 15.35 -8.63
C PRO A 122 5.38 15.67 -9.86
N THR A 123 4.72 15.88 -10.98
CA THR A 123 5.38 16.20 -12.25
C THR A 123 6.00 17.60 -12.21
N ASP A 124 5.37 18.52 -11.48
CA ASP A 124 5.79 19.91 -11.38
C ASP A 124 7.02 20.09 -10.51
N LYS A 125 8.05 20.69 -11.08
CA LYS A 125 9.36 20.89 -10.41
C LYS A 125 9.27 21.68 -9.09
N GLN A 126 8.34 22.62 -8.98
CA GLN A 126 8.20 23.50 -7.80
C GLN A 126 7.56 22.79 -6.60
N SER A 127 6.70 21.81 -6.83
CA SER A 127 5.97 21.11 -5.76
C SER A 127 6.61 19.81 -5.30
N ARG A 128 7.65 19.30 -6.01
CA ARG A 128 8.27 18.00 -5.74
C ARG A 128 8.62 17.74 -4.27
N ARG A 129 9.18 18.74 -3.56
CA ARG A 129 9.58 18.56 -2.16
C ARG A 129 8.40 18.61 -1.18
N LYS A 130 7.35 19.37 -1.50
CA LYS A 130 6.21 19.60 -0.61
C LYS A 130 5.13 18.52 -0.77
N ASP A 131 4.92 18.07 -2.02
CA ASP A 131 3.78 17.23 -2.38
C ASP A 131 4.17 15.77 -2.68
N THR A 132 5.43 15.40 -2.41
CA THR A 132 5.86 14.00 -2.47
C THR A 132 5.15 13.19 -1.39
N LYS A 133 4.34 12.20 -1.79
CA LYS A 133 3.59 11.32 -0.90
C LYS A 133 4.16 9.92 -0.91
N LYS A 134 4.29 9.33 0.27
CA LYS A 134 4.60 7.90 0.42
C LYS A 134 3.29 7.14 0.53
N VAL A 135 3.04 6.24 -0.40
CA VAL A 135 1.85 5.39 -0.42
C VAL A 135 2.22 4.00 0.07
N ASP A 136 1.55 3.56 1.13
CA ASP A 136 1.67 2.18 1.62
C ASP A 136 0.73 1.28 0.81
N VAL A 137 1.33 0.51 -0.11
CA VAL A 137 0.59 -0.42 -0.97
C VAL A 137 -0.10 -1.52 -0.15
N VAL A 138 0.44 -1.89 1.01
CA VAL A 138 -0.18 -2.87 1.90
C VAL A 138 -1.50 -2.36 2.45
N SER A 139 -1.56 -1.09 2.88
CA SER A 139 -2.82 -0.47 3.30
C SER A 139 -3.83 -0.44 2.17
N LYS A 140 -3.40 -0.12 0.94
CA LYS A 140 -4.26 -0.18 -0.25
C LYS A 140 -4.81 -1.59 -0.52
N VAL A 141 -3.99 -2.62 -0.32
CA VAL A 141 -4.47 -4.01 -0.46
C VAL A 141 -5.52 -4.35 0.59
N LEU A 142 -5.30 -4.01 1.85
CA LEU A 142 -6.19 -4.36 2.95
C LEU A 142 -7.49 -3.55 2.98
N ASP A 143 -7.43 -2.25 2.60
CA ASP A 143 -8.57 -1.34 2.74
C ASP A 143 -9.36 -1.17 1.44
N ASP A 144 -8.72 -1.24 0.26
CA ASP A 144 -9.35 -0.95 -1.03
C ASP A 144 -9.54 -2.18 -1.91
N ILE A 145 -8.53 -3.08 -1.96
CA ILE A 145 -8.54 -4.21 -2.89
C ILE A 145 -9.24 -5.42 -2.26
N ALA A 146 -8.82 -5.86 -1.09
CA ALA A 146 -9.32 -7.06 -0.45
C ALA A 146 -10.84 -7.07 -0.23
N PRO A 147 -11.50 -5.97 0.20
CA PRO A 147 -12.95 -5.96 0.37
C PRO A 147 -13.74 -6.26 -0.91
N LYS A 148 -13.18 -5.96 -2.09
CA LYS A 148 -13.83 -6.23 -3.39
C LYS A 148 -13.87 -7.72 -3.75
N TYR A 149 -13.07 -8.51 -3.06
CA TYR A 149 -12.90 -9.94 -3.36
C TYR A 149 -13.45 -10.86 -2.25
N THR A 150 -14.05 -10.33 -1.20
CA THR A 150 -14.59 -11.13 -0.07
C THR A 150 -15.65 -12.13 -0.51
N ASP A 151 -16.52 -11.74 -1.45
CA ASP A 151 -17.67 -12.53 -1.88
C ASP A 151 -17.40 -13.35 -3.16
N ARG A 152 -16.19 -13.22 -3.73
CA ARG A 152 -15.83 -13.88 -4.98
C ARG A 152 -15.22 -15.26 -4.74
N ARG A 153 -15.56 -16.22 -5.59
CA ARG A 153 -14.93 -17.55 -5.61
C ARG A 153 -13.48 -17.44 -6.15
N SER A 154 -12.63 -18.37 -5.70
CA SER A 154 -11.22 -18.45 -6.09
C SER A 154 -10.98 -18.41 -7.61
N GLU A 155 -11.86 -19.01 -8.40
CA GLU A 155 -11.78 -19.07 -9.87
C GLU A 155 -11.98 -17.70 -10.52
N GLU A 156 -12.86 -16.86 -9.98
CA GLU A 156 -13.12 -15.50 -10.48
C GLU A 156 -11.93 -14.56 -10.24
N HIS A 157 -11.23 -14.69 -9.10
CA HIS A 157 -10.01 -13.94 -8.83
C HIS A 157 -8.93 -14.21 -9.86
N THR A 158 -8.79 -15.48 -10.23
CA THR A 158 -7.80 -15.94 -11.19
C THR A 158 -8.03 -15.34 -12.56
N SER A 159 -9.27 -15.32 -13.03
CA SER A 159 -9.65 -14.78 -14.33
C SER A 159 -9.46 -13.25 -14.39
N GLU A 160 -9.85 -12.52 -13.34
CA GLU A 160 -9.71 -11.06 -13.30
C GLU A 160 -8.23 -10.62 -13.25
N LEU A 161 -7.40 -11.29 -12.46
CA LEU A 161 -5.96 -11.00 -12.45
C LEU A 161 -5.30 -11.27 -13.79
N GLN A 162 -5.75 -12.29 -14.53
CA GLN A 162 -5.25 -12.58 -15.85
C GLN A 162 -5.59 -11.45 -16.85
N SER A 163 -6.80 -10.91 -16.80
CA SER A 163 -7.24 -9.81 -17.68
C SER A 163 -6.53 -8.48 -17.38
N ARG A 164 -6.02 -8.30 -16.16
CA ARG A 164 -5.27 -7.09 -15.73
C ARG A 164 -3.78 -7.13 -16.09
N ILE A 165 -3.31 -8.25 -16.64
CA ILE A 165 -1.93 -8.42 -17.10
C ILE A 165 -1.95 -8.44 -18.62
N ASP A 166 -1.61 -7.32 -19.26
CA ASP A 166 -1.42 -7.26 -20.71
C ASP A 166 -0.11 -8.00 -21.04
N LEU A 167 -0.22 -8.89 -22.03
CA LEU A 167 0.89 -9.65 -22.57
C LEU A 167 1.48 -8.91 -23.77
N VAL A 168 2.80 -8.81 -23.78
CA VAL A 168 3.62 -8.32 -24.89
C VAL A 168 4.30 -9.50 -25.55
#